data_c2b96c9b04ba1fc392e7356110e0b49b
#
_entry.id   c2b96c9b04ba1fc392e7356110e0b49b
#
_cell.length_a   1.000
_cell.length_b   1.000
_cell.length_c   1.000
_cell.angle_alpha   90.00
_cell.angle_beta   90.00
_cell.angle_gamma   90.00
#
_symmetry.space_group_name_H-M   'P 1'
#
loop_
_entity.id
_entity.type
_entity.pdbx_description
1 polymer ?
#
loop_
_entity_poly.entity_id
_entity_poly.type
_entity_poly.pdbx_seq_one_letter_code
_entity_poly.pdbx_strand_id
1 'polypeptide(L)'
;MQSQPIIETAVVDVAFGGNGVARHEGKAVFIPFTIDGENVSARIVKAKKNFADAELLAVIEPSPHRVAPECPYFQRCGGCSYQHIGYAHQLEIKHRQVEQTLRRVGRIADVPMRPTIPSPQNYGYRNRIRVHIENGTVGFFAHGRHELIDIESCAIASPEVNESLRRFRSRAVFDGDYTISENTGGRFFEQTNHAVAQALLDLATQLVKQGQSLLVDAYCGAGFFAKHLAGHFEKVTGIEENEHAVLHAQSGAAPHENYLAGAVELHLADALACGDRSRTTLILDPPAIGISPRVSDIILAAMPSKILYVSCNPATLARDLAHLTRAYKLLSVTPLDMFPQTAEIEVAAHLRT
;
A
#
# COMPACT_ATOMS: atom_id res chain seq x y z
N MET A 1 13.80 39.12 2.14
CA MET A 1 13.66 37.66 2.03
C MET A 1 15.06 37.07 2.07
N GLN A 2 15.43 36.30 3.11
CA GLN A 2 16.73 35.63 3.12
C GLN A 2 16.73 34.62 1.99
N SER A 3 17.78 34.62 1.16
CA SER A 3 17.94 33.65 0.07
C SER A 3 18.02 32.25 0.68
N GLN A 4 17.12 31.35 0.26
CA GLN A 4 17.14 29.95 0.68
C GLN A 4 18.46 29.32 0.21
N PRO A 5 19.23 28.66 1.09
CA PRO A 5 20.56 28.16 0.73
C PRO A 5 20.45 27.05 -0.32
N ILE A 6 21.33 27.13 -1.32
CA ILE A 6 21.53 26.06 -2.31
C ILE A 6 22.69 25.20 -1.82
N ILE A 7 22.55 23.92 -1.86
CA ILE A 7 23.55 22.94 -1.44
C ILE A 7 23.84 21.96 -2.58
N GLU A 8 25.08 21.49 -2.63
CA GLU A 8 25.47 20.31 -3.41
C GLU A 8 25.71 19.17 -2.43
N THR A 9 25.10 18.01 -2.69
CA THR A 9 25.11 16.90 -1.73
C THR A 9 24.90 15.55 -2.40
N ALA A 10 25.46 14.48 -1.80
CA ALA A 10 25.21 13.13 -2.20
C ALA A 10 23.93 12.59 -1.56
N VAL A 11 23.11 11.93 -2.36
CA VAL A 11 21.92 11.19 -1.90
C VAL A 11 22.35 9.78 -1.51
N VAL A 12 22.12 9.41 -0.26
CA VAL A 12 22.65 8.17 0.32
C VAL A 12 21.58 7.07 0.48
N ASP A 13 20.29 7.42 0.43
CA ASP A 13 19.17 6.47 0.56
C ASP A 13 17.90 7.11 -0.01
N VAL A 14 16.83 6.33 -0.15
CA VAL A 14 15.47 6.80 -0.46
C VAL A 14 14.55 6.41 0.69
N ALA A 15 13.99 7.41 1.37
CA ALA A 15 13.07 7.21 2.49
C ALA A 15 11.71 6.67 2.01
N PHE A 16 11.00 5.98 2.92
CA PHE A 16 9.60 5.67 2.69
C PHE A 16 8.81 6.98 2.41
N GLY A 17 7.99 6.96 1.37
CA GLY A 17 7.34 8.17 0.83
C GLY A 17 8.07 8.79 -0.37
N GLY A 18 9.26 8.25 -0.76
CA GLY A 18 9.88 8.52 -2.06
C GLY A 18 10.88 9.65 -2.12
N ASN A 19 11.19 10.30 -1.00
CA ASN A 19 12.21 11.35 -0.98
C ASN A 19 13.60 10.75 -0.82
N GLY A 20 14.55 11.17 -1.66
CA GLY A 20 15.96 10.88 -1.44
C GLY A 20 16.44 11.51 -0.14
N VAL A 21 17.38 10.85 0.53
CA VAL A 21 17.97 11.27 1.81
C VAL A 21 19.40 11.68 1.59
N ALA A 22 19.73 12.93 1.89
CA ALA A 22 21.08 13.46 1.92
C ALA A 22 21.45 13.92 3.34
N ARG A 23 22.69 14.36 3.52
CA ARG A 23 23.19 14.94 4.76
C ARG A 23 23.80 16.31 4.49
N HIS A 24 23.38 17.32 5.25
CA HIS A 24 23.98 18.65 5.22
C HIS A 24 24.04 19.20 6.65
N GLU A 25 25.23 19.66 7.06
CA GLU A 25 25.48 20.18 8.42
C GLU A 25 24.98 19.27 9.56
N GLY A 26 25.16 17.95 9.40
CA GLY A 26 24.73 16.95 10.38
C GLY A 26 23.22 16.62 10.39
N LYS A 27 22.42 17.33 9.59
CA LYS A 27 20.96 17.09 9.46
C LYS A 27 20.63 16.23 8.26
N ALA A 28 19.56 15.46 8.36
CA ALA A 28 18.97 14.81 7.20
C ALA A 28 18.29 15.85 6.30
N VAL A 29 18.49 15.73 4.98
CA VAL A 29 17.83 16.55 3.97
C VAL A 29 17.00 15.64 3.07
N PHE A 30 15.71 15.91 2.96
CA PHE A 30 14.78 15.16 2.12
C PHE A 30 14.60 15.89 0.79
N ILE A 31 14.92 15.18 -0.31
CA ILE A 31 14.92 15.76 -1.66
C ILE A 31 14.06 14.87 -2.55
N PRO A 32 12.87 15.31 -3.00
CA PRO A 32 12.03 14.51 -3.89
C PRO A 32 12.70 14.31 -5.25
N PHE A 33 12.33 13.21 -5.93
CA PHE A 33 12.78 12.87 -7.29
C PHE A 33 14.28 12.61 -7.44
N THR A 34 14.95 12.18 -6.35
CA THR A 34 16.35 11.78 -6.34
C THR A 34 16.50 10.32 -5.93
N ILE A 35 17.64 9.71 -6.30
CA ILE A 35 17.96 8.30 -6.10
C ILE A 35 19.24 8.18 -5.30
N ASP A 36 19.38 7.14 -4.50
CA ASP A 36 20.66 6.80 -3.85
C ASP A 36 21.80 6.67 -4.88
N GLY A 37 22.97 7.22 -4.53
CA GLY A 37 24.14 7.28 -5.39
C GLY A 37 24.22 8.49 -6.33
N GLU A 38 23.30 9.44 -6.25
CA GLU A 38 23.33 10.68 -7.01
C GLU A 38 24.06 11.80 -6.27
N ASN A 39 24.77 12.65 -7.02
CA ASN A 39 25.16 13.99 -6.56
C ASN A 39 24.21 15.02 -7.16
N VAL A 40 23.63 15.87 -6.30
CA VAL A 40 22.57 16.79 -6.70
C VAL A 40 22.81 18.20 -6.17
N SER A 41 22.32 19.20 -6.92
CA SER A 41 22.13 20.56 -6.43
C SER A 41 20.67 20.71 -5.97
N ALA A 42 20.47 21.16 -4.73
CA ALA A 42 19.15 21.31 -4.13
C ALA A 42 19.02 22.61 -3.34
N ARG A 43 17.81 23.17 -3.33
CA ARG A 43 17.48 24.39 -2.55
C ARG A 43 16.74 23.97 -1.30
N ILE A 44 17.25 24.35 -0.11
CA ILE A 44 16.55 24.12 1.15
C ILE A 44 15.33 25.03 1.21
N VAL A 45 14.14 24.43 1.21
CA VAL A 45 12.85 25.16 1.25
C VAL A 45 12.29 25.29 2.65
N LYS A 46 12.60 24.30 3.52
CA LYS A 46 12.16 24.32 4.91
C LYS A 46 13.20 23.65 5.81
N ALA A 47 13.71 24.39 6.80
CA ALA A 47 14.63 23.86 7.80
C ALA A 47 13.92 23.66 9.14
N LYS A 48 14.09 22.48 9.74
CA LYS A 48 13.68 22.13 11.11
C LYS A 48 14.89 21.81 11.97
N LYS A 49 14.68 21.56 13.27
CA LYS A 49 15.77 21.28 14.21
C LYS A 49 16.63 20.10 13.77
N ASN A 50 16.01 19.00 13.33
CA ASN A 50 16.68 17.73 13.07
C ASN A 50 16.74 17.35 11.58
N PHE A 51 15.99 18.02 10.71
CA PHE A 51 15.97 17.75 9.28
C PHE A 51 15.61 19.00 8.47
N ALA A 52 15.78 18.89 7.15
CA ALA A 52 15.33 19.90 6.20
C ALA A 52 14.63 19.24 5.01
N ASP A 53 13.69 19.97 4.42
CA ASP A 53 13.09 19.64 3.12
C ASP A 53 13.73 20.52 2.06
N ALA A 54 14.08 19.96 0.92
CA ALA A 54 14.71 20.68 -0.17
C ALA A 54 14.02 20.39 -1.51
N GLU A 55 14.14 21.30 -2.45
CA GLU A 55 13.73 21.18 -3.84
C GLU A 55 14.94 20.80 -4.69
N LEU A 56 14.79 19.78 -5.54
CA LEU A 56 15.80 19.40 -6.51
C LEU A 56 15.94 20.49 -7.58
N LEU A 57 17.15 21.01 -7.78
CA LEU A 57 17.45 21.96 -8.85
C LEU A 57 18.10 21.28 -10.05
N ALA A 58 19.07 20.38 -9.81
CA ALA A 58 19.76 19.64 -10.84
C ALA A 58 20.34 18.34 -10.29
N VAL A 59 20.39 17.31 -11.13
CA VAL A 59 21.20 16.10 -10.91
C VAL A 59 22.55 16.36 -11.57
N ILE A 60 23.62 16.43 -10.75
CA ILE A 60 24.99 16.70 -11.21
C ILE A 60 25.62 15.41 -11.73
N GLU A 61 25.52 14.35 -10.94
CA GLU A 61 25.96 13.01 -11.29
C GLU A 61 24.80 12.05 -11.09
N PRO A 62 24.23 11.48 -12.17
CA PRO A 62 23.08 10.58 -12.06
C PRO A 62 23.49 9.20 -11.55
N SER A 63 22.58 8.54 -10.81
CA SER A 63 22.67 7.12 -10.50
C SER A 63 22.58 6.28 -11.80
N PRO A 64 23.28 5.13 -11.88
CA PRO A 64 23.11 4.21 -12.99
C PRO A 64 21.67 3.64 -13.12
N HIS A 65 20.87 3.80 -12.06
CA HIS A 65 19.47 3.37 -12.01
C HIS A 65 18.49 4.46 -12.46
N ARG A 66 18.98 5.67 -12.83
CA ARG A 66 18.11 6.74 -13.33
C ARG A 66 17.66 6.45 -14.76
N VAL A 67 16.37 6.57 -14.98
CA VAL A 67 15.72 6.42 -16.29
C VAL A 67 14.89 7.65 -16.63
N ALA A 68 14.58 7.84 -17.92
CA ALA A 68 13.64 8.88 -18.34
C ALA A 68 12.20 8.46 -17.98
N PRO A 69 11.41 9.32 -17.28
CA PRO A 69 10.01 9.04 -17.01
C PRO A 69 9.16 8.98 -18.28
N GLU A 70 8.24 7.99 -18.36
CA GLU A 70 7.32 7.89 -19.49
C GLU A 70 6.16 8.91 -19.43
N CYS A 71 5.77 9.33 -18.22
CA CYS A 71 4.65 10.24 -18.01
C CYS A 71 5.07 11.71 -18.21
N PRO A 72 4.43 12.47 -19.09
CA PRO A 72 4.75 13.88 -19.31
C PRO A 72 4.40 14.78 -18.13
N TYR A 73 3.60 14.29 -17.19
CA TYR A 73 3.21 15.00 -15.96
C TYR A 73 4.09 14.67 -14.76
N PHE A 74 5.07 13.78 -14.90
CA PHE A 74 5.95 13.40 -13.78
C PHE A 74 6.66 14.62 -13.19
N GLN A 75 6.90 14.62 -11.89
CA GLN A 75 7.38 15.72 -11.04
C GLN A 75 6.36 16.86 -10.82
N ARG A 76 5.42 17.09 -11.73
CA ARG A 76 4.35 18.06 -11.54
C ARG A 76 3.15 17.43 -10.83
N CYS A 77 2.66 16.31 -11.36
CA CYS A 77 1.57 15.51 -10.77
C CYS A 77 2.05 14.79 -9.50
N GLY A 78 1.23 14.82 -8.44
CA GLY A 78 1.53 14.17 -7.16
C GLY A 78 1.30 12.66 -7.11
N GLY A 79 0.82 12.04 -8.22
CA GLY A 79 0.42 10.63 -8.21
C GLY A 79 1.59 9.62 -8.28
N CYS A 80 2.77 10.01 -8.75
CA CYS A 80 3.92 9.13 -8.90
C CYS A 80 5.19 9.78 -8.35
N SER A 81 6.03 8.97 -7.68
CA SER A 81 7.29 9.43 -7.09
C SER A 81 8.52 8.69 -7.61
N TYR A 82 8.39 7.58 -8.35
CA TYR A 82 9.48 6.69 -8.73
C TYR A 82 9.72 6.53 -10.23
N GLN A 83 9.01 7.23 -11.13
CA GLN A 83 9.17 7.03 -12.58
C GLN A 83 10.58 7.34 -13.12
N HIS A 84 11.39 8.06 -12.37
CA HIS A 84 12.80 8.33 -12.70
C HIS A 84 13.76 7.21 -12.25
N ILE A 85 13.26 6.15 -11.63
CA ILE A 85 14.02 5.03 -11.08
C ILE A 85 13.74 3.78 -11.92
N GLY A 86 14.77 3.06 -12.36
CA GLY A 86 14.63 1.78 -13.05
C GLY A 86 13.84 0.78 -12.20
N TYR A 87 12.92 0.02 -12.80
CA TYR A 87 11.94 -0.77 -12.05
C TYR A 87 12.58 -1.81 -11.10
N ALA A 88 13.64 -2.47 -11.53
CA ALA A 88 14.36 -3.40 -10.66
C ALA A 88 14.86 -2.70 -9.37
N HIS A 89 15.39 -1.48 -9.50
CA HIS A 89 15.87 -0.72 -8.36
C HIS A 89 14.73 -0.18 -7.47
N GLN A 90 13.54 0.12 -8.04
CA GLN A 90 12.35 0.42 -7.24
C GLN A 90 12.02 -0.73 -6.28
N LEU A 91 12.09 -1.99 -6.75
CA LEU A 91 11.83 -3.17 -5.92
C LEU A 91 12.87 -3.33 -4.80
N GLU A 92 14.15 -3.06 -5.07
CA GLU A 92 15.22 -3.07 -4.07
C GLU A 92 15.01 -2.00 -2.99
N ILE A 93 14.68 -0.77 -3.41
CA ILE A 93 14.37 0.34 -2.50
C ILE A 93 13.19 -0.04 -1.59
N LYS A 94 12.09 -0.50 -2.17
CA LYS A 94 10.88 -0.89 -1.42
C LYS A 94 11.16 -2.04 -0.45
N HIS A 95 11.90 -3.06 -0.89
CA HIS A 95 12.33 -4.15 -0.03
C HIS A 95 13.11 -3.65 1.18
N ARG A 96 14.14 -2.83 0.94
CA ARG A 96 15.00 -2.24 1.98
C ARG A 96 14.17 -1.35 2.94
N GLN A 97 13.24 -0.57 2.42
CA GLN A 97 12.36 0.28 3.24
C GLN A 97 11.47 -0.52 4.19
N VAL A 98 10.88 -1.62 3.72
CA VAL A 98 10.08 -2.53 4.56
C VAL A 98 10.95 -3.12 5.66
N GLU A 99 12.11 -3.71 5.31
CA GLU A 99 13.02 -4.31 6.27
C GLU A 99 13.49 -3.31 7.34
N GLN A 100 13.95 -2.14 6.91
CA GLN A 100 14.41 -1.09 7.83
C GLN A 100 13.30 -0.59 8.74
N THR A 101 12.07 -0.48 8.24
CA THR A 101 10.93 -0.03 9.03
C THR A 101 10.58 -1.06 10.10
N LEU A 102 10.54 -2.34 9.75
CA LEU A 102 10.29 -3.42 10.72
C LEU A 102 11.38 -3.51 11.79
N ARG A 103 12.64 -3.30 11.41
CA ARG A 103 13.75 -3.27 12.38
C ARG A 103 13.68 -2.07 13.32
N ARG A 104 13.44 -0.86 12.80
CA ARG A 104 13.50 0.39 13.58
C ARG A 104 12.24 0.64 14.40
N VAL A 105 11.06 0.50 13.78
CA VAL A 105 9.77 0.77 14.42
C VAL A 105 9.27 -0.46 15.17
N GLY A 106 9.31 -1.63 14.51
CA GLY A 106 8.88 -2.92 15.08
C GLY A 106 9.86 -3.52 16.08
N ARG A 107 11.12 -3.02 16.12
CA ARG A 107 12.21 -3.58 16.94
C ARG A 107 12.43 -5.08 16.70
N ILE A 108 12.17 -5.54 15.48
CA ILE A 108 12.35 -6.93 15.06
C ILE A 108 13.78 -7.04 14.52
N ALA A 109 14.68 -7.69 15.27
CA ALA A 109 16.09 -7.78 14.90
C ALA A 109 16.32 -8.59 13.62
N ASP A 110 15.71 -9.78 13.56
CA ASP A 110 15.82 -10.72 12.44
C ASP A 110 14.48 -10.79 11.71
N VAL A 111 14.29 -9.88 10.74
CA VAL A 111 13.09 -9.86 9.90
C VAL A 111 13.22 -10.97 8.85
N PRO A 112 12.29 -11.95 8.80
CA PRO A 112 12.36 -13.06 7.83
C PRO A 112 11.84 -12.59 6.46
N MET A 113 12.58 -11.69 5.82
CA MET A 113 12.22 -11.11 4.53
C MET A 113 12.20 -12.15 3.42
N ARG A 114 11.19 -12.09 2.57
CA ARG A 114 11.12 -12.80 1.29
C ARG A 114 11.37 -11.83 0.14
N PRO A 115 11.80 -12.30 -1.03
CA PRO A 115 11.91 -11.43 -2.20
C PRO A 115 10.63 -10.66 -2.47
N THR A 116 10.73 -9.42 -2.89
CA THR A 116 9.58 -8.61 -3.30
C THR A 116 8.92 -9.23 -4.52
N ILE A 117 7.61 -9.45 -4.47
CA ILE A 117 6.83 -9.90 -5.62
C ILE A 117 6.63 -8.70 -6.56
N PRO A 118 7.16 -8.75 -7.78
CA PRO A 118 7.03 -7.65 -8.73
C PRO A 118 5.63 -7.61 -9.35
N SER A 119 5.25 -6.45 -9.87
CA SER A 119 4.15 -6.36 -10.82
C SER A 119 4.63 -6.80 -12.21
N PRO A 120 3.87 -7.63 -12.94
CA PRO A 120 4.19 -7.97 -14.32
C PRO A 120 4.18 -6.76 -15.25
N GLN A 121 3.42 -5.74 -14.90
CA GLN A 121 3.32 -4.46 -15.62
C GLN A 121 3.67 -3.34 -14.65
N ASN A 122 4.63 -2.50 -15.02
CA ASN A 122 5.04 -1.34 -14.24
C ASN A 122 4.37 -0.03 -14.70
N TYR A 123 3.65 -0.06 -15.82
CA TYR A 123 2.74 0.96 -16.35
C TYR A 123 1.44 0.31 -16.80
N GLY A 124 0.37 1.09 -16.95
CA GLY A 124 -0.93 0.60 -17.46
C GLY A 124 -1.62 -0.44 -16.59
N TYR A 125 -1.25 -0.58 -15.34
CA TYR A 125 -1.75 -1.63 -14.45
C TYR A 125 -2.96 -1.22 -13.61
N ARG A 126 -3.16 0.10 -13.39
CA ARG A 126 -4.10 0.62 -12.41
C ARG A 126 -5.53 0.62 -12.95
N ASN A 127 -6.39 -0.17 -12.34
CA ASN A 127 -7.78 -0.39 -12.77
C ASN A 127 -8.75 0.74 -12.37
N ARG A 128 -8.29 1.72 -11.58
CA ARG A 128 -9.06 2.91 -11.20
C ARG A 128 -8.17 4.06 -10.78
N ILE A 129 -8.65 5.28 -11.01
CA ILE A 129 -8.03 6.53 -10.58
C ILE A 129 -9.08 7.42 -9.93
N ARG A 130 -8.66 8.26 -8.99
CA ARG A 130 -9.50 9.33 -8.43
C ARG A 130 -9.03 10.65 -9.03
N VAL A 131 -9.90 11.33 -9.76
CA VAL A 131 -9.63 12.64 -10.31
C VAL A 131 -10.39 13.71 -9.54
N HIS A 132 -9.85 14.91 -9.54
CA HIS A 132 -10.45 16.10 -8.97
C HIS A 132 -10.90 17.03 -10.08
N ILE A 133 -11.99 17.77 -9.86
CA ILE A 133 -12.48 18.79 -10.78
C ILE A 133 -12.56 20.11 -10.03
N GLU A 134 -11.93 21.13 -10.57
CA GLU A 134 -12.01 22.50 -10.09
C GLU A 134 -12.06 23.45 -11.30
N ASN A 135 -13.09 24.29 -11.38
CA ASN A 135 -13.28 25.26 -12.45
C ASN A 135 -13.19 24.65 -13.87
N GLY A 136 -13.74 23.45 -14.05
CA GLY A 136 -13.73 22.72 -15.32
C GLY A 136 -12.41 22.04 -15.68
N THR A 137 -11.37 22.14 -14.86
CA THR A 137 -10.12 21.41 -15.00
C THR A 137 -10.26 20.03 -14.36
N VAL A 138 -9.91 18.96 -15.09
CA VAL A 138 -9.97 17.57 -14.61
C VAL A 138 -8.56 17.02 -14.45
N GLY A 139 -8.19 16.63 -13.25
CA GLY A 139 -6.82 16.15 -13.05
C GLY A 139 -6.47 15.65 -11.67
N PHE A 140 -5.18 15.71 -11.36
CA PHE A 140 -4.61 15.36 -10.06
C PHE A 140 -3.94 16.57 -9.42
N PHE A 141 -3.90 16.61 -8.09
CA PHE A 141 -3.14 17.64 -7.39
C PHE A 141 -1.64 17.55 -7.70
N ALA A 142 -1.01 18.71 -7.77
CA ALA A 142 0.43 18.83 -7.94
C ALA A 142 1.17 18.26 -6.73
N HIS A 143 2.41 17.82 -6.95
CA HIS A 143 3.26 17.32 -5.88
C HIS A 143 3.48 18.38 -4.80
N GLY A 144 3.04 18.07 -3.57
CA GLY A 144 3.20 18.95 -2.40
C GLY A 144 2.42 20.27 -2.42
N ARG A 145 1.47 20.44 -3.36
CA ARG A 145 0.66 21.67 -3.52
C ARG A 145 -0.80 21.31 -3.78
N HIS A 146 -1.70 22.22 -3.38
CA HIS A 146 -3.13 22.13 -3.68
C HIS A 146 -3.45 22.88 -5.00
N GLU A 147 -2.71 22.55 -6.05
CA GLU A 147 -2.89 23.07 -7.42
C GLU A 147 -3.26 21.88 -8.31
N LEU A 148 -4.29 22.01 -9.09
CA LEU A 148 -4.76 20.94 -9.98
C LEU A 148 -3.97 20.93 -11.29
N ILE A 149 -3.39 19.79 -11.63
CA ILE A 149 -2.71 19.56 -12.90
C ILE A 149 -3.72 18.91 -13.85
N ASP A 150 -4.04 19.60 -14.92
CA ASP A 150 -4.88 19.05 -15.98
C ASP A 150 -4.19 17.87 -16.65
N ILE A 151 -4.87 16.73 -16.74
CA ILE A 151 -4.32 15.50 -17.32
C ILE A 151 -5.26 14.93 -18.38
N GLU A 152 -4.71 14.58 -19.51
CA GLU A 152 -5.43 13.90 -20.60
C GLU A 152 -5.41 12.37 -20.44
N SER A 153 -4.33 11.84 -19.87
CA SER A 153 -4.14 10.42 -19.60
C SER A 153 -3.20 10.20 -18.43
N CYS A 154 -3.31 9.04 -17.79
CA CYS A 154 -2.43 8.62 -16.70
C CYS A 154 -1.61 7.41 -17.15
N ALA A 155 -0.27 7.52 -17.16
CA ALA A 155 0.61 6.46 -17.67
C ALA A 155 0.51 5.14 -16.87
N ILE A 156 0.18 5.19 -15.57
CA ILE A 156 0.02 3.99 -14.75
C ILE A 156 -1.41 3.41 -14.79
N ALA A 157 -2.39 4.17 -15.30
CA ALA A 157 -3.76 3.68 -15.46
C ALA A 157 -3.87 2.77 -16.69
N SER A 158 -4.76 1.77 -16.61
CA SER A 158 -5.03 0.87 -17.73
C SER A 158 -5.57 1.63 -18.96
N PRO A 159 -5.48 1.04 -20.15
CA PRO A 159 -6.09 1.61 -21.34
C PRO A 159 -7.59 1.90 -21.18
N GLU A 160 -8.32 1.00 -20.49
CA GLU A 160 -9.74 1.09 -20.23
C GLU A 160 -10.08 2.28 -19.31
N VAL A 161 -9.26 2.49 -18.27
CA VAL A 161 -9.40 3.64 -17.36
C VAL A 161 -9.10 4.94 -18.11
N ASN A 162 -8.07 4.98 -18.95
CA ASN A 162 -7.74 6.15 -19.76
C ASN A 162 -8.83 6.47 -20.79
N GLU A 163 -9.45 5.47 -21.41
CA GLU A 163 -10.61 5.66 -22.29
C GLU A 163 -11.83 6.19 -21.51
N SER A 164 -12.07 5.65 -20.30
CA SER A 164 -13.12 6.15 -19.41
C SER A 164 -12.86 7.60 -18.97
N LEU A 165 -11.60 7.96 -18.68
CA LEU A 165 -11.20 9.33 -18.37
C LEU A 165 -11.48 10.29 -19.54
N ARG A 166 -11.13 9.88 -20.77
CA ARG A 166 -11.38 10.69 -21.98
C ARG A 166 -12.87 10.95 -22.17
N ARG A 167 -13.71 9.92 -22.04
CA ARG A 167 -15.18 10.06 -22.11
C ARG A 167 -15.73 10.92 -20.98
N PHE A 168 -15.18 10.80 -19.78
CA PHE A 168 -15.58 11.60 -18.62
C PHE A 168 -15.28 13.08 -18.86
N ARG A 169 -14.10 13.42 -19.36
CA ARG A 169 -13.68 14.80 -19.67
C ARG A 169 -14.54 15.48 -20.75
N SER A 170 -15.14 14.71 -21.67
CA SER A 170 -16.01 15.26 -22.71
C SER A 170 -17.42 15.63 -22.22
N ARG A 171 -17.75 15.33 -20.97
CA ARG A 171 -19.05 15.64 -20.35
C ARG A 171 -18.95 16.90 -19.51
N ALA A 172 -20.07 17.64 -19.39
CA ALA A 172 -20.19 18.71 -18.41
C ALA A 172 -20.29 18.06 -17.02
N VAL A 173 -19.27 18.25 -16.17
CA VAL A 173 -19.22 17.73 -14.81
C VAL A 173 -19.03 18.86 -13.82
N PHE A 174 -19.62 18.71 -12.63
CA PHE A 174 -19.48 19.67 -11.54
C PHE A 174 -18.15 19.50 -10.82
N ASP A 175 -17.68 20.55 -10.15
CA ASP A 175 -16.52 20.49 -9.26
C ASP A 175 -16.72 19.41 -8.21
N GLY A 176 -15.66 18.66 -7.88
CA GLY A 176 -15.70 17.57 -6.92
C GLY A 176 -14.72 16.45 -7.23
N ASP A 177 -14.85 15.37 -6.49
CA ASP A 177 -14.01 14.19 -6.58
C ASP A 177 -14.74 13.04 -7.28
N TYR A 178 -14.10 12.44 -8.26
CA TYR A 178 -14.67 11.36 -9.05
C TYR A 178 -13.72 10.16 -9.14
N THR A 179 -14.27 8.97 -8.98
CA THR A 179 -13.53 7.73 -9.24
C THR A 179 -13.85 7.25 -10.66
N ILE A 180 -12.81 7.06 -11.45
CA ILE A 180 -12.89 6.50 -12.80
C ILE A 180 -12.25 5.12 -12.75
N SER A 181 -12.99 4.10 -13.18
CA SER A 181 -12.57 2.70 -13.17
C SER A 181 -12.84 2.02 -14.51
N GLU A 182 -12.25 0.86 -14.71
CA GLU A 182 -12.51 -0.01 -15.86
C GLU A 182 -13.99 -0.39 -15.93
N ASN A 183 -14.59 -0.71 -14.78
CA ASN A 183 -15.99 -1.10 -14.67
C ASN A 183 -16.83 0.04 -14.10
N THR A 184 -17.82 0.50 -14.83
CA THR A 184 -18.75 1.56 -14.42
C THR A 184 -19.64 1.22 -13.22
N GLY A 185 -19.55 -0.01 -12.69
CA GLY A 185 -20.38 -0.54 -11.59
C GLY A 185 -19.65 -0.78 -10.26
N GLY A 186 -18.34 -0.55 -10.18
CA GLY A 186 -17.56 -0.83 -8.97
C GLY A 186 -17.86 0.16 -7.84
N ARG A 187 -18.75 -0.24 -6.92
CA ARG A 187 -19.07 0.54 -5.69
C ARG A 187 -18.23 0.13 -4.49
N PHE A 188 -17.31 -0.86 -4.64
CA PHE A 188 -16.56 -1.45 -3.53
C PHE A 188 -15.06 -1.31 -3.73
N PHE A 189 -14.33 -1.47 -2.64
CA PHE A 189 -12.88 -1.52 -2.71
C PHE A 189 -12.47 -2.79 -3.47
N GLU A 190 -11.68 -2.62 -4.53
CA GLU A 190 -10.97 -3.66 -5.26
C GLU A 190 -9.48 -3.32 -5.22
N GLN A 191 -8.61 -4.33 -5.22
CA GLN A 191 -7.18 -4.11 -5.35
C GLN A 191 -6.86 -3.43 -6.69
N THR A 192 -6.00 -2.41 -6.68
CA THR A 192 -5.79 -1.52 -7.83
C THR A 192 -4.97 -2.12 -8.97
N ASN A 193 -4.30 -3.24 -8.72
CA ASN A 193 -3.47 -3.98 -9.68
C ASN A 193 -3.90 -5.45 -9.67
N HIS A 194 -4.65 -5.85 -10.68
CA HIS A 194 -5.24 -7.19 -10.75
C HIS A 194 -4.19 -8.32 -10.71
N ALA A 195 -3.05 -8.14 -11.38
CA ALA A 195 -2.02 -9.17 -11.44
C ALA A 195 -1.33 -9.37 -10.09
N VAL A 196 -1.05 -8.29 -9.37
CA VAL A 196 -0.46 -8.38 -8.01
C VAL A 196 -1.50 -8.82 -6.99
N ALA A 197 -2.77 -8.45 -7.16
CA ALA A 197 -3.88 -8.95 -6.35
C ALA A 197 -4.00 -10.48 -6.47
N GLN A 198 -3.88 -11.04 -7.69
CA GLN A 198 -3.86 -12.49 -7.88
C GLN A 198 -2.64 -13.12 -7.21
N ALA A 199 -1.45 -12.53 -7.34
CA ALA A 199 -0.25 -13.02 -6.67
C ALA A 199 -0.38 -12.99 -5.12
N LEU A 200 -1.09 -12.00 -4.56
CA LEU A 200 -1.41 -11.93 -3.13
C LEU A 200 -2.37 -13.06 -2.71
N LEU A 201 -3.39 -13.38 -3.52
CA LEU A 201 -4.29 -14.50 -3.29
C LEU A 201 -3.56 -15.86 -3.38
N ASP A 202 -2.67 -16.02 -4.35
CA ASP A 202 -1.84 -17.22 -4.50
C ASP A 202 -0.91 -17.40 -3.29
N LEU A 203 -0.31 -16.32 -2.81
CA LEU A 203 0.50 -16.32 -1.58
C LEU A 203 -0.35 -16.72 -0.37
N ALA A 204 -1.54 -16.12 -0.20
CA ALA A 204 -2.45 -16.47 0.88
C ALA A 204 -2.84 -17.96 0.82
N THR A 205 -3.13 -18.50 -0.36
CA THR A 205 -3.46 -19.92 -0.56
C THR A 205 -2.30 -20.84 -0.16
N GLN A 206 -1.06 -20.47 -0.49
CA GLN A 206 0.12 -21.25 -0.11
C GLN A 206 0.36 -21.28 1.41
N LEU A 207 0.01 -20.22 2.12
CA LEU A 207 0.14 -20.11 3.57
C LEU A 207 -0.99 -20.85 4.32
N VAL A 208 -2.13 -21.10 3.66
CA VAL A 208 -3.30 -21.78 4.18
C VAL A 208 -3.27 -23.25 3.73
N LYS A 209 -2.97 -24.17 4.64
CA LYS A 209 -3.05 -25.61 4.33
C LYS A 209 -4.51 -26.09 4.35
N GLN A 210 -4.81 -27.11 3.55
CA GLN A 210 -6.11 -27.79 3.57
C GLN A 210 -6.46 -28.33 4.97
N GLY A 211 -7.76 -28.50 5.23
CA GLY A 211 -8.28 -29.10 6.44
C GLY A 211 -8.28 -28.15 7.65
N GLN A 212 -8.38 -26.86 7.42
CA GLN A 212 -8.57 -25.87 8.48
C GLN A 212 -10.06 -25.80 8.87
N SER A 213 -10.32 -25.56 10.16
CA SER A 213 -11.70 -25.53 10.65
C SER A 213 -12.35 -24.16 10.42
N LEU A 214 -11.63 -23.09 10.64
CA LEU A 214 -12.15 -21.74 10.60
C LEU A 214 -11.22 -20.75 9.90
N LEU A 215 -11.76 -19.96 8.97
CA LEU A 215 -11.20 -18.72 8.49
C LEU A 215 -11.97 -17.56 9.12
N VAL A 216 -11.27 -16.62 9.73
CA VAL A 216 -11.80 -15.28 10.04
C VAL A 216 -11.05 -14.29 9.17
N ASP A 217 -11.80 -13.56 8.32
CA ASP A 217 -11.29 -12.51 7.45
C ASP A 217 -11.75 -11.17 8.02
N ALA A 218 -10.88 -10.52 8.79
CA ALA A 218 -11.18 -9.25 9.43
C ALA A 218 -10.79 -8.08 8.50
N TYR A 219 -11.71 -7.13 8.34
CA TYR A 219 -11.67 -6.09 7.32
C TYR A 219 -11.86 -6.66 5.90
N CYS A 220 -12.80 -7.60 5.74
CA CYS A 220 -12.89 -8.44 4.54
C CYS A 220 -13.36 -7.69 3.27
N GLY A 221 -13.83 -6.45 3.36
CA GLY A 221 -14.42 -5.73 2.24
C GLY A 221 -15.55 -6.54 1.60
N ALA A 222 -15.50 -6.67 0.29
CA ALA A 222 -16.44 -7.49 -0.50
C ALA A 222 -16.08 -9.01 -0.50
N GLY A 223 -15.20 -9.44 0.41
CA GLY A 223 -14.81 -10.85 0.58
C GLY A 223 -13.60 -11.27 -0.28
N PHE A 224 -12.64 -10.39 -0.48
CA PHE A 224 -11.47 -10.63 -1.35
C PHE A 224 -10.72 -11.92 -0.96
N PHE A 225 -10.33 -12.08 0.30
CA PHE A 225 -9.68 -13.30 0.78
C PHE A 225 -10.70 -14.39 1.14
N ALA A 226 -11.77 -14.03 1.85
CA ALA A 226 -12.77 -14.96 2.34
C ALA A 226 -13.32 -15.84 1.23
N LYS A 227 -13.82 -15.27 0.15
CA LYS A 227 -14.39 -16.00 -1.00
C LYS A 227 -13.35 -16.85 -1.72
N HIS A 228 -12.15 -16.31 -1.94
CA HIS A 228 -11.09 -17.04 -2.64
C HIS A 228 -10.63 -18.28 -1.87
N LEU A 229 -10.57 -18.18 -0.55
CA LEU A 229 -10.08 -19.25 0.32
C LEU A 229 -11.18 -20.16 0.88
N ALA A 230 -12.46 -19.86 0.65
CA ALA A 230 -13.59 -20.57 1.27
C ALA A 230 -13.51 -22.09 1.14
N GLY A 231 -13.10 -22.59 -0.04
CA GLY A 231 -12.96 -24.03 -0.30
C GLY A 231 -11.90 -24.77 0.54
N HIS A 232 -11.07 -24.06 1.30
CA HIS A 232 -10.03 -24.65 2.17
C HIS A 232 -10.49 -24.80 3.62
N PHE A 233 -11.67 -24.29 3.99
CA PHE A 233 -12.16 -24.20 5.37
C PHE A 233 -13.54 -24.84 5.54
N GLU A 234 -13.79 -25.37 6.74
CA GLU A 234 -15.11 -25.88 7.11
C GLU A 234 -16.10 -24.74 7.37
N LYS A 235 -15.59 -23.59 7.85
CA LYS A 235 -16.35 -22.38 8.15
C LYS A 235 -15.53 -21.12 7.81
N VAL A 236 -16.20 -20.13 7.25
CA VAL A 236 -15.61 -18.81 6.95
C VAL A 236 -16.47 -17.73 7.60
N THR A 237 -15.81 -16.77 8.26
CA THR A 237 -16.47 -15.58 8.80
C THR A 237 -15.73 -14.34 8.34
N GLY A 238 -16.38 -13.52 7.52
CA GLY A 238 -15.91 -12.19 7.14
C GLY A 238 -16.47 -11.11 8.06
N ILE A 239 -15.69 -10.11 8.41
CA ILE A 239 -16.10 -8.94 9.22
C ILE A 239 -15.72 -7.67 8.48
N GLU A 240 -16.69 -6.78 8.25
CA GLU A 240 -16.49 -5.54 7.51
C GLU A 240 -17.45 -4.46 8.01
N GLU A 241 -16.95 -3.23 8.17
CA GLU A 241 -17.77 -2.12 8.66
C GLU A 241 -18.73 -1.57 7.58
N ASN A 242 -18.35 -1.64 6.30
CA ASN A 242 -19.16 -1.17 5.19
C ASN A 242 -20.28 -2.17 4.87
N GLU A 243 -21.51 -1.85 5.27
CA GLU A 243 -22.68 -2.70 5.04
C GLU A 243 -22.92 -3.05 3.56
N HIS A 244 -22.63 -2.14 2.62
CA HIS A 244 -22.77 -2.41 1.19
C HIS A 244 -21.74 -3.45 0.71
N ALA A 245 -20.52 -3.41 1.22
CA ALA A 245 -19.51 -4.41 0.92
C ALA A 245 -19.90 -5.78 1.48
N VAL A 246 -20.46 -5.83 2.70
CA VAL A 246 -21.00 -7.05 3.32
C VAL A 246 -22.14 -7.64 2.49
N LEU A 247 -23.10 -6.83 2.06
CA LEU A 247 -24.21 -7.28 1.20
C LEU A 247 -23.68 -7.88 -0.12
N HIS A 248 -22.65 -7.28 -0.70
CA HIS A 248 -22.00 -7.84 -1.88
C HIS A 248 -21.26 -9.15 -1.57
N ALA A 249 -20.57 -9.24 -0.43
CA ALA A 249 -19.91 -10.48 0.01
C ALA A 249 -20.92 -11.61 0.25
N GLN A 250 -22.07 -11.31 0.84
CA GLN A 250 -23.17 -12.27 1.05
C GLN A 250 -23.80 -12.75 -0.25
N SER A 251 -23.78 -11.91 -1.29
CA SER A 251 -24.30 -12.30 -2.61
C SER A 251 -23.43 -13.39 -3.23
N GLY A 252 -23.99 -14.60 -3.39
CA GLY A 252 -23.29 -15.78 -3.88
C GLY A 252 -22.40 -16.47 -2.85
N ALA A 253 -22.53 -16.16 -1.56
CA ALA A 253 -21.83 -16.88 -0.50
C ALA A 253 -22.31 -18.34 -0.40
N ALA A 254 -21.36 -19.25 -0.15
CA ALA A 254 -21.68 -20.65 0.12
C ALA A 254 -22.28 -20.81 1.55
N PRO A 255 -22.99 -21.92 1.84
CA PRO A 255 -23.66 -22.11 3.15
C PRO A 255 -22.72 -22.05 4.37
N HIS A 256 -21.42 -22.29 4.19
CA HIS A 256 -20.43 -22.25 5.26
C HIS A 256 -19.75 -20.87 5.40
N GLU A 257 -20.10 -19.91 4.55
CA GLU A 257 -19.62 -18.53 4.61
C GLU A 257 -20.62 -17.65 5.33
N ASN A 258 -20.15 -16.85 6.27
CA ASN A 258 -20.94 -15.85 7.01
C ASN A 258 -20.23 -14.50 6.98
N TYR A 259 -20.93 -13.42 6.67
CA TYR A 259 -20.38 -12.07 6.61
C TYR A 259 -21.14 -11.16 7.57
N LEU A 260 -20.40 -10.52 8.48
CA LEU A 260 -20.91 -9.68 9.56
C LEU A 260 -20.63 -8.21 9.26
N ALA A 261 -21.67 -7.39 9.29
CA ALA A 261 -21.56 -5.94 9.19
C ALA A 261 -21.26 -5.33 10.56
N GLY A 262 -20.21 -4.54 10.66
CA GLY A 262 -19.83 -3.82 11.86
C GLY A 262 -18.34 -3.77 12.11
N ALA A 263 -17.95 -3.00 13.12
CA ALA A 263 -16.55 -2.84 13.49
C ALA A 263 -15.92 -4.17 13.95
N VAL A 264 -14.68 -4.42 13.53
CA VAL A 264 -13.94 -5.66 13.86
C VAL A 264 -13.85 -5.86 15.37
N GLU A 265 -13.69 -4.79 16.15
CA GLU A 265 -13.64 -4.80 17.62
C GLU A 265 -14.88 -5.39 18.31
N LEU A 266 -16.01 -5.40 17.61
CA LEU A 266 -17.28 -5.90 18.16
C LEU A 266 -17.50 -7.39 17.89
N HIS A 267 -17.00 -7.89 16.74
CA HIS A 267 -17.33 -9.23 16.25
C HIS A 267 -16.16 -10.22 16.31
N LEU A 268 -14.90 -9.73 16.37
CA LEU A 268 -13.73 -10.59 16.23
C LEU A 268 -13.61 -11.67 17.31
N ALA A 269 -13.94 -11.34 18.58
CA ALA A 269 -13.85 -12.30 19.68
C ALA A 269 -14.80 -13.48 19.47
N ASP A 270 -16.07 -13.18 19.15
CA ASP A 270 -17.10 -14.21 18.91
C ASP A 270 -16.81 -15.00 17.65
N ALA A 271 -16.31 -14.35 16.59
CA ALA A 271 -15.92 -15.02 15.35
C ALA A 271 -14.80 -16.04 15.61
N LEU A 272 -13.75 -15.67 16.35
CA LEU A 272 -12.64 -16.55 16.69
C LEU A 272 -13.02 -17.69 17.64
N ALA A 273 -14.02 -17.49 18.50
CA ALA A 273 -14.55 -18.52 19.40
C ALA A 273 -15.35 -19.63 18.69
N CYS A 274 -15.73 -19.42 17.42
CA CYS A 274 -16.54 -20.36 16.64
C CYS A 274 -15.79 -21.59 16.09
N GLY A 275 -14.48 -21.70 16.30
CA GLY A 275 -13.65 -22.81 15.77
C GLY A 275 -12.55 -23.26 16.74
N ASP A 276 -11.92 -24.38 16.37
CA ASP A 276 -10.71 -24.85 17.07
C ASP A 276 -9.56 -23.89 16.76
N ARG A 277 -9.03 -23.24 17.80
CA ARG A 277 -7.92 -22.27 17.67
C ARG A 277 -6.70 -22.87 16.96
N SER A 278 -6.41 -24.17 17.16
CA SER A 278 -5.25 -24.85 16.55
C SER A 278 -5.41 -25.04 15.03
N ARG A 279 -6.66 -24.93 14.51
CA ARG A 279 -7.05 -25.05 13.12
C ARG A 279 -7.73 -23.76 12.59
N THR A 280 -7.54 -22.64 13.30
CA THR A 280 -8.08 -21.34 12.92
C THR A 280 -7.00 -20.49 12.26
N THR A 281 -7.36 -19.88 11.14
CA THR A 281 -6.57 -18.86 10.43
C THR A 281 -7.29 -17.52 10.53
N LEU A 282 -6.55 -16.49 10.89
CA LEU A 282 -7.00 -15.10 10.87
C LEU A 282 -6.31 -14.36 9.73
N ILE A 283 -7.08 -13.69 8.87
CA ILE A 283 -6.56 -12.72 7.91
C ILE A 283 -6.90 -11.32 8.42
N LEU A 284 -5.94 -10.43 8.32
CA LEU A 284 -6.05 -9.01 8.66
C LEU A 284 -5.64 -8.19 7.43
N ASP A 285 -6.53 -7.36 6.90
CA ASP A 285 -6.24 -6.38 5.85
C ASP A 285 -6.82 -5.01 6.25
N PRO A 286 -6.30 -4.43 7.35
CA PRO A 286 -6.83 -3.21 7.92
C PRO A 286 -6.51 -1.98 7.07
N PRO A 287 -7.22 -0.85 7.27
CA PRO A 287 -6.83 0.45 6.72
C PRO A 287 -5.39 0.83 7.09
N ALA A 288 -4.80 1.81 6.39
CA ALA A 288 -3.41 2.25 6.59
C ALA A 288 -3.04 2.64 8.03
N ILE A 289 -4.01 2.89 8.90
CA ILE A 289 -3.81 3.15 10.33
C ILE A 289 -3.43 1.88 11.12
N GLY A 290 -3.62 0.69 10.55
CA GLY A 290 -3.39 -0.61 11.19
C GLY A 290 -4.53 -1.04 12.11
N ILE A 291 -4.28 -2.06 12.94
CA ILE A 291 -5.27 -2.55 13.92
C ILE A 291 -5.25 -1.71 15.19
N SER A 292 -6.40 -1.65 15.88
CA SER A 292 -6.50 -1.01 17.18
C SER A 292 -5.88 -1.88 18.30
N PRO A 293 -5.49 -1.28 19.44
CA PRO A 293 -5.02 -2.05 20.60
C PRO A 293 -6.02 -3.13 21.04
N ARG A 294 -7.33 -2.84 20.98
CA ARG A 294 -8.39 -3.79 21.33
C ARG A 294 -8.39 -5.02 20.42
N VAL A 295 -8.24 -4.83 19.12
CA VAL A 295 -8.12 -5.94 18.16
C VAL A 295 -6.89 -6.79 18.47
N SER A 296 -5.75 -6.16 18.76
CA SER A 296 -4.52 -6.85 19.16
C SER A 296 -4.73 -7.69 20.43
N ASP A 297 -5.39 -7.15 21.46
CA ASP A 297 -5.68 -7.85 22.71
C ASP A 297 -6.61 -9.05 22.48
N ILE A 298 -7.65 -8.90 21.64
CA ILE A 298 -8.55 -10.02 21.26
C ILE A 298 -7.76 -11.14 20.59
N ILE A 299 -6.86 -10.81 19.65
CA ILE A 299 -6.02 -11.80 18.95
C ILE A 299 -5.12 -12.55 19.93
N LEU A 300 -4.47 -11.83 20.85
CA LEU A 300 -3.58 -12.41 21.86
C LEU A 300 -4.35 -13.28 22.88
N ALA A 301 -5.60 -12.99 23.15
CA ALA A 301 -6.46 -13.80 24.02
C ALA A 301 -6.97 -15.07 23.32
N ALA A 302 -7.43 -14.93 22.05
CA ALA A 302 -8.01 -16.04 21.29
C ALA A 302 -6.95 -17.00 20.75
N MET A 303 -5.75 -16.51 20.42
CA MET A 303 -4.59 -17.29 19.94
C MET A 303 -4.93 -18.18 18.71
N PRO A 304 -5.47 -17.63 17.61
CA PRO A 304 -5.60 -18.40 16.37
C PRO A 304 -4.23 -18.89 15.89
N SER A 305 -4.17 -20.12 15.36
CA SER A 305 -2.88 -20.78 15.07
C SER A 305 -2.06 -20.09 13.97
N LYS A 306 -2.70 -19.34 13.10
CA LYS A 306 -2.07 -18.62 11.99
C LYS A 306 -2.67 -17.24 11.82
N ILE A 307 -1.83 -16.29 11.46
CA ILE A 307 -2.23 -14.95 11.05
C ILE A 307 -1.54 -14.62 9.74
N LEU A 308 -2.32 -14.21 8.75
CA LEU A 308 -1.82 -13.48 7.58
C LEU A 308 -2.21 -12.01 7.75
N TYR A 309 -1.23 -11.14 7.93
CA TYR A 309 -1.42 -9.71 8.07
C TYR A 309 -0.97 -9.01 6.79
N VAL A 310 -1.90 -8.41 6.07
CA VAL A 310 -1.65 -7.62 4.86
C VAL A 310 -1.72 -6.15 5.22
N SER A 311 -0.84 -5.33 4.70
CA SER A 311 -0.80 -3.89 5.01
C SER A 311 -0.16 -3.08 3.90
N CYS A 312 -0.78 -1.97 3.55
CA CYS A 312 -0.20 -0.95 2.66
C CYS A 312 0.71 0.06 3.38
N ASN A 313 0.86 -0.05 4.71
CA ASN A 313 1.71 0.86 5.50
C ASN A 313 2.71 0.08 6.38
N PRO A 314 3.99 -0.01 5.98
CA PRO A 314 5.00 -0.73 6.74
C PRO A 314 5.21 -0.21 8.17
N ALA A 315 4.95 1.08 8.44
CA ALA A 315 5.16 1.65 9.77
C ALA A 315 4.10 1.19 10.77
N THR A 316 2.83 1.18 10.37
CA THR A 316 1.73 0.66 11.20
C THR A 316 1.83 -0.86 11.34
N LEU A 317 2.16 -1.58 10.27
CA LEU A 317 2.46 -3.00 10.32
C LEU A 317 3.56 -3.31 11.35
N ALA A 318 4.67 -2.56 11.32
CA ALA A 318 5.78 -2.75 12.24
C ALA A 318 5.36 -2.56 13.72
N ARG A 319 4.55 -1.52 13.99
CA ARG A 319 3.97 -1.27 15.32
C ARG A 319 3.11 -2.44 15.78
N ASP A 320 2.26 -2.94 14.92
CA ASP A 320 1.31 -4.00 15.27
C ASP A 320 2.02 -5.35 15.44
N LEU A 321 2.98 -5.65 14.56
CA LEU A 321 3.82 -6.83 14.69
C LEU A 321 4.65 -6.84 16.00
N ALA A 322 5.09 -5.68 16.49
CA ALA A 322 5.78 -5.58 17.78
C ALA A 322 4.91 -6.04 18.97
N HIS A 323 3.59 -5.92 18.85
CA HIS A 323 2.64 -6.45 19.82
C HIS A 323 2.38 -7.96 19.62
N LEU A 324 2.12 -8.38 18.39
CA LEU A 324 1.74 -9.75 18.06
C LEU A 324 2.91 -10.73 18.25
N THR A 325 4.16 -10.32 17.98
CA THR A 325 5.37 -11.17 18.14
C THR A 325 5.73 -11.49 19.59
N ARG A 326 4.99 -10.93 20.56
CA ARG A 326 5.09 -11.36 21.96
C ARG A 326 4.58 -12.79 22.19
N ALA A 327 3.66 -13.26 21.34
CA ALA A 327 3.05 -14.58 21.43
C ALA A 327 3.15 -15.39 20.13
N TYR A 328 3.46 -14.74 19.02
CA TYR A 328 3.55 -15.34 17.70
C TYR A 328 4.98 -15.28 17.15
N LYS A 329 5.36 -16.32 16.43
CA LYS A 329 6.57 -16.33 15.63
C LYS A 329 6.29 -15.73 14.26
N LEU A 330 7.01 -14.67 13.87
CA LEU A 330 6.99 -14.13 12.52
C LEU A 330 7.77 -15.07 11.59
N LEU A 331 7.11 -15.69 10.63
CA LEU A 331 7.69 -16.71 9.75
C LEU A 331 8.18 -16.15 8.43
N SER A 332 7.48 -15.15 7.90
CA SER A 332 7.89 -14.48 6.68
C SER A 332 7.27 -13.09 6.56
N VAL A 333 7.98 -12.21 5.88
CA VAL A 333 7.50 -10.90 5.42
C VAL A 333 7.74 -10.81 3.94
N THR A 334 6.69 -10.69 3.16
CA THR A 334 6.72 -10.66 1.70
C THR A 334 6.19 -9.31 1.22
N PRO A 335 7.05 -8.40 0.73
CA PRO A 335 6.58 -7.20 0.05
C PRO A 335 6.00 -7.56 -1.34
N LEU A 336 4.95 -6.85 -1.77
CA LEU A 336 4.35 -6.98 -3.10
C LEU A 336 4.25 -5.59 -3.73
N ASP A 337 4.73 -5.43 -4.94
CA ASP A 337 4.65 -4.14 -5.63
C ASP A 337 3.27 -3.93 -6.28
N MET A 338 2.27 -3.68 -5.44
CA MET A 338 0.90 -3.34 -5.85
C MET A 338 0.85 -2.00 -6.61
N PHE A 339 1.83 -1.13 -6.38
CA PHE A 339 1.84 0.26 -6.84
C PHE A 339 3.17 0.64 -7.53
N PRO A 340 3.53 0.03 -8.67
CA PRO A 340 4.68 0.46 -9.46
C PRO A 340 4.71 1.97 -9.73
N GLN A 341 5.89 2.56 -9.86
CA GLN A 341 6.10 4.00 -10.11
C GLN A 341 5.74 4.92 -8.93
N THR A 342 5.27 4.39 -7.81
CA THR A 342 4.96 5.12 -6.59
C THR A 342 5.83 4.63 -5.43
N ALA A 343 5.86 5.36 -4.31
CA ALA A 343 6.55 4.93 -3.09
C ALA A 343 5.73 3.94 -2.24
N GLU A 344 4.50 3.66 -2.63
CA GLU A 344 3.60 2.76 -1.91
C GLU A 344 4.01 1.30 -2.13
N ILE A 345 3.75 0.46 -1.15
CA ILE A 345 4.04 -0.98 -1.14
C ILE A 345 2.96 -1.72 -0.35
N GLU A 346 2.62 -2.92 -0.79
CA GLU A 346 1.82 -3.87 -0.02
C GLU A 346 2.75 -4.87 0.66
N VAL A 347 2.46 -5.28 1.88
CA VAL A 347 3.29 -6.20 2.66
C VAL A 347 2.41 -7.29 3.28
N ALA A 348 2.74 -8.55 3.02
CA ALA A 348 2.10 -9.69 3.65
C ALA A 348 3.03 -10.29 4.71
N ALA A 349 2.62 -10.28 5.97
CA ALA A 349 3.32 -10.88 7.11
C ALA A 349 2.60 -12.14 7.59
N HIS A 350 3.33 -13.26 7.66
CA HIS A 350 2.81 -14.55 8.13
C HIS A 350 3.33 -14.84 9.54
N LEU A 351 2.39 -15.02 10.48
CA LEU A 351 2.70 -15.36 11.85
C LEU A 351 2.06 -16.70 12.25
N ARG A 352 2.68 -17.38 13.21
CA ARG A 352 2.18 -18.64 13.76
C ARG A 352 2.47 -18.72 15.27
N THR A 353 1.56 -19.40 16.02
CA THR A 353 1.78 -19.78 17.44
C THR A 353 2.90 -20.78 17.59
#